data_c00ed207a10e3694ecb901182ed56f02
#
_entry.id   c00ed207a10e3694ecb901182ed56f02
#
_cell.length_a   1.000
_cell.length_b   1.000
_cell.length_c   1.000
_cell.angle_alpha   90.00
_cell.angle_beta   90.00
_cell.angle_gamma   90.00
#
_symmetry.space_group_name_H-M   'P 1'
#
loop_
_entity.id
_entity.type
_entity.pdbx_description
1 polymer ?
#
loop_
_entity_poly.entity_id
_entity_poly.type
_entity_poly.pdbx_seq_one_letter_code
_entity_poly.pdbx_strand_id
1 'polypeptide(L)'
;MKKLILAATIASLSTGVNASIETLDWHEFASPEAQKFAQETIVLDFYASPSAVGFTEDSDVARYIDLAHERGITGASVTIAAPHTPNMLAFKSEHAKWTKASASAKTPIRYVESVEDFQLAHDNGEYAIMWASQTTMPLEGDASNVAVMAEHGIKTMQLTYNETELTGSGVISMINGDKSGLTEFGKEVIDEMVKHGITVDLSHTSHYTTEDITGYMQKHHKGVPVIYSHSPVASTYGCKPHETLSETKQRMAEKNLQKDHPGYRLSACYRLISDEQAEAVAEMGGVVAVTATEFMMDGVWPEDISPPQFAEMIDGAVKIAGIDHVGIATDDMMTTAKVVPFAVANADKYADNGYMVEAFNKGATGCAELSKHIAGVVDALWEMGYSNEDLAKLFGGNLMRVYEQTWTPKA
;
A
#
# COMPACT_ATOMS: atom_id res chain seq x y z
N MET A 1 32.10 6.70 15.34
CA MET A 1 31.83 7.68 16.40
C MET A 1 30.62 8.58 16.12
N LYS A 2 30.18 8.82 14.87
CA LYS A 2 28.94 9.59 14.57
C LYS A 2 27.64 8.79 14.81
N LYS A 3 27.65 7.45 14.67
CA LYS A 3 26.45 6.60 14.88
C LYS A 3 26.01 6.48 16.37
N LEU A 4 26.89 6.76 17.35
CA LEU A 4 26.53 6.71 18.79
C LEU A 4 25.92 8.02 19.32
N ILE A 5 26.06 9.11 18.61
CA ILE A 5 25.55 10.43 19.05
C ILE A 5 24.07 10.59 18.68
N LEU A 6 23.60 9.97 17.61
CA LEU A 6 22.21 10.06 17.16
C LEU A 6 21.23 9.35 18.12
N ALA A 7 21.62 8.17 18.64
CA ALA A 7 20.82 7.43 19.62
C ALA A 7 20.66 8.14 20.97
N ALA A 8 21.59 9.02 21.34
CA ALA A 8 21.57 9.74 22.62
C ALA A 8 20.70 11.03 22.58
N THR A 9 20.44 11.55 21.41
CA THR A 9 19.65 12.81 21.25
C THR A 9 18.15 12.57 21.26
N ILE A 10 17.70 11.37 20.88
CA ILE A 10 16.28 10.97 20.88
C ILE A 10 15.76 10.72 22.31
N ALA A 11 16.63 10.33 23.25
CA ALA A 11 16.24 10.00 24.62
C ALA A 11 16.01 11.21 25.56
N SER A 12 16.24 12.46 25.13
CA SER A 12 16.19 13.62 26.02
C SER A 12 15.07 14.63 25.74
N LEU A 13 14.12 14.34 24.86
CA LEU A 13 13.03 15.26 24.51
C LEU A 13 11.66 14.90 25.10
N SER A 14 11.58 13.99 26.08
CA SER A 14 10.34 13.63 26.74
C SER A 14 10.05 14.50 27.98
N THR A 15 9.80 15.79 27.79
CA THR A 15 9.13 16.62 28.80
C THR A 15 8.12 17.54 28.15
N GLY A 16 6.87 17.10 28.13
CA GLY A 16 5.71 17.93 28.32
C GLY A 16 5.41 19.00 27.26
N VAL A 17 5.07 18.58 26.03
CA VAL A 17 4.20 19.34 25.12
C VAL A 17 3.41 18.30 24.32
N ASN A 18 2.14 18.56 23.99
CA ASN A 18 1.37 17.83 22.99
C ASN A 18 2.03 18.05 21.61
N ALA A 19 3.22 17.48 21.40
CA ALA A 19 3.82 17.42 20.08
C ALA A 19 3.13 16.29 19.33
N SER A 20 2.51 16.59 18.20
CA SER A 20 2.27 15.61 17.15
C SER A 20 3.54 14.79 16.96
N ILE A 21 3.43 13.46 16.86
CA ILE A 21 4.56 12.63 16.45
C ILE A 21 4.78 13.00 14.98
N GLU A 22 5.67 13.96 14.74
CA GLU A 22 6.13 14.24 13.38
C GLU A 22 7.04 13.09 12.97
N THR A 23 6.70 12.42 11.87
CA THR A 23 7.56 11.43 11.25
C THR A 23 8.89 12.08 10.89
N LEU A 24 10.00 11.41 11.22
CA LEU A 24 11.33 11.94 10.97
C LEU A 24 11.55 12.07 9.45
N ASP A 25 12.11 13.19 9.03
CA ASP A 25 12.49 13.38 7.63
C ASP A 25 13.83 12.73 7.34
N TRP A 26 13.80 11.43 7.02
CA TRP A 26 14.99 10.63 6.74
C TRP A 26 15.72 11.07 5.46
N HIS A 27 15.05 11.77 4.55
CA HIS A 27 15.68 12.30 3.34
C HIS A 27 16.83 13.26 3.67
N GLU A 28 16.69 14.07 4.73
CA GLU A 28 17.73 15.01 5.17
C GLU A 28 19.01 14.31 5.68
N PHE A 29 18.92 13.04 6.05
CA PHE A 29 20.04 12.25 6.59
C PHE A 29 20.65 11.31 5.57
N ALA A 30 20.02 11.13 4.42
CA ALA A 30 20.49 10.26 3.35
C ALA A 30 21.72 10.87 2.64
N SER A 31 22.52 10.01 2.02
CA SER A 31 23.66 10.47 1.22
C SER A 31 23.23 11.30 0.01
N PRO A 32 24.01 12.27 -0.45
CA PRO A 32 23.72 13.00 -1.70
C PRO A 32 23.63 12.08 -2.91
N GLU A 33 24.37 10.98 -2.91
CA GLU A 33 24.36 9.95 -3.95
C GLU A 33 23.01 9.22 -3.99
N ALA A 34 22.44 8.88 -2.82
CA ALA A 34 21.14 8.22 -2.73
C ALA A 34 19.99 9.18 -3.12
N GLN A 35 20.05 10.43 -2.68
CA GLN A 35 19.10 11.45 -3.10
C GLN A 35 19.12 11.64 -4.63
N LYS A 36 20.32 11.70 -5.22
CA LYS A 36 20.49 11.79 -6.68
C LYS A 36 19.96 10.55 -7.38
N PHE A 37 20.25 9.35 -6.87
CA PHE A 37 19.77 8.11 -7.46
C PHE A 37 18.24 8.06 -7.49
N ALA A 38 17.56 8.46 -6.41
CA ALA A 38 16.11 8.54 -6.38
C ALA A 38 15.53 9.50 -7.42
N GLN A 39 16.23 10.61 -7.72
CA GLN A 39 15.82 11.56 -8.75
C GLN A 39 16.08 11.09 -10.18
N GLU A 40 17.09 10.24 -10.40
CA GLU A 40 17.48 9.73 -11.72
C GLU A 40 16.83 8.37 -12.08
N THR A 41 16.06 7.79 -11.14
CA THR A 41 15.41 6.49 -11.29
C THR A 41 13.89 6.67 -11.26
N ILE A 42 13.15 5.86 -12.03
CA ILE A 42 11.70 5.82 -11.90
C ILE A 42 11.36 5.20 -10.54
N VAL A 43 10.77 5.99 -9.66
CA VAL A 43 10.29 5.58 -8.35
C VAL A 43 8.77 5.69 -8.31
N LEU A 44 8.09 4.58 -8.12
CA LEU A 44 6.64 4.48 -8.05
C LEU A 44 6.23 4.00 -6.65
N ASP A 45 5.33 4.73 -6.01
CA ASP A 45 4.60 4.20 -4.86
C ASP A 45 3.48 3.30 -5.38
N PHE A 46 3.60 1.98 -5.15
CA PHE A 46 2.62 1.01 -5.66
C PHE A 46 1.24 1.20 -5.05
N TYR A 47 1.17 1.87 -3.92
CA TYR A 47 -0.08 2.22 -3.30
C TYR A 47 0.07 3.42 -2.36
N ALA A 48 -0.56 4.52 -2.73
CA ALA A 48 -0.82 5.65 -1.85
C ALA A 48 -2.33 5.75 -1.63
N SER A 49 -2.77 5.92 -0.39
CA SER A 49 -4.19 5.90 -0.02
C SER A 49 -4.71 7.27 0.43
N PRO A 50 -4.65 8.29 -0.40
CA PRO A 50 -5.05 9.62 0.03
C PRO A 50 -6.56 9.78 0.18
N SER A 51 -7.35 8.84 -0.36
CA SER A 51 -8.80 8.97 -0.42
C SER A 51 -9.56 8.04 0.50
N ALA A 52 -8.95 7.06 1.16
CA ALA A 52 -9.67 6.11 2.02
C ALA A 52 -10.56 6.83 3.04
N VAL A 53 -10.17 8.02 3.46
CA VAL A 53 -10.92 8.89 4.37
C VAL A 53 -11.11 10.32 3.84
N GLY A 54 -10.72 10.54 2.59
CA GLY A 54 -10.80 11.84 1.89
C GLY A 54 -9.82 12.87 2.42
N PHE A 55 -9.38 13.78 1.58
CA PHE A 55 -8.57 14.93 1.96
C PHE A 55 -9.46 16.09 2.41
N THR A 56 -8.89 17.02 3.19
CA THR A 56 -9.61 18.19 3.71
C THR A 56 -9.65 19.32 2.70
N GLU A 57 -8.53 19.58 2.03
CA GLU A 57 -8.36 20.68 1.08
C GLU A 57 -7.56 20.23 -0.14
N ASP A 58 -7.85 20.84 -1.30
CA ASP A 58 -7.09 20.59 -2.55
C ASP A 58 -5.59 20.87 -2.35
N SER A 59 -5.25 21.87 -1.50
CA SER A 59 -3.87 22.25 -1.17
C SER A 59 -3.06 21.14 -0.49
N ASP A 60 -3.69 20.22 0.24
CA ASP A 60 -2.98 19.13 0.89
C ASP A 60 -2.45 18.13 -0.14
N VAL A 61 -3.29 17.81 -1.13
CA VAL A 61 -2.91 16.94 -2.26
C VAL A 61 -1.81 17.56 -3.08
N ALA A 62 -1.94 18.87 -3.41
CA ALA A 62 -0.93 19.60 -4.18
C ALA A 62 0.43 19.60 -3.47
N ARG A 63 0.45 19.89 -2.17
CA ARG A 63 1.68 19.92 -1.37
C ARG A 63 2.35 18.55 -1.31
N TYR A 64 1.58 17.48 -1.16
CA TYR A 64 2.10 16.11 -1.17
C TYR A 64 2.78 15.81 -2.51
N ILE A 65 2.10 16.07 -3.62
CA ILE A 65 2.61 15.82 -4.97
C ILE A 65 3.89 16.60 -5.22
N ASP A 66 3.88 17.91 -4.91
CA ASP A 66 5.03 18.78 -5.09
C ASP A 66 6.25 18.28 -4.30
N LEU A 67 6.06 17.88 -3.03
CA LEU A 67 7.13 17.33 -2.20
C LEU A 67 7.62 15.96 -2.68
N ALA A 68 6.70 15.07 -3.04
CA ALA A 68 7.05 13.75 -3.54
C ALA A 68 7.90 13.85 -4.82
N HIS A 69 7.48 14.69 -5.75
CA HIS A 69 8.22 14.95 -6.99
C HIS A 69 9.60 15.59 -6.73
N GLU A 70 9.67 16.59 -5.86
CA GLU A 70 10.95 17.25 -5.47
C GLU A 70 11.97 16.23 -4.93
N ARG A 71 11.50 15.15 -4.30
CA ARG A 71 12.33 14.12 -3.69
C ARG A 71 12.53 12.86 -4.53
N GLY A 72 12.16 12.91 -5.80
CA GLY A 72 12.44 11.86 -6.77
C GLY A 72 11.36 10.80 -6.92
N ILE A 73 10.16 10.99 -6.32
CA ILE A 73 9.04 10.09 -6.59
C ILE A 73 8.44 10.46 -7.94
N THR A 74 8.49 9.54 -8.89
CA THR A 74 7.97 9.73 -10.25
C THR A 74 6.44 9.72 -10.26
N GLY A 75 5.84 8.91 -9.42
CA GLY A 75 4.38 8.82 -9.36
C GLY A 75 3.85 7.80 -8.36
N ALA A 76 2.54 7.71 -8.28
CA ALA A 76 1.86 6.79 -7.38
C ALA A 76 0.61 6.16 -7.99
N SER A 77 0.29 4.96 -7.49
CA SER A 77 -1.04 4.38 -7.60
C SER A 77 -1.92 4.99 -6.51
N VAL A 78 -2.94 5.72 -6.94
CA VAL A 78 -3.83 6.48 -6.05
C VAL A 78 -5.22 5.87 -6.05
N THR A 79 -5.70 5.44 -4.89
CA THR A 79 -7.04 4.89 -4.78
C THR A 79 -8.10 5.99 -4.75
N ILE A 80 -9.10 5.87 -5.61
CA ILE A 80 -10.24 6.79 -5.67
C ILE A 80 -11.57 6.12 -5.33
N ALA A 81 -11.55 4.81 -5.16
CA ALA A 81 -12.69 4.04 -4.67
C ALA A 81 -12.28 3.16 -3.50
N ALA A 82 -12.94 3.32 -2.38
CA ALA A 82 -12.73 2.62 -1.12
C ALA A 82 -14.10 2.35 -0.45
N PRO A 83 -14.20 1.75 0.74
CA PRO A 83 -15.50 1.42 1.35
C PRO A 83 -16.49 2.58 1.52
N HIS A 84 -16.02 3.83 1.48
CA HIS A 84 -16.89 5.01 1.48
C HIS A 84 -17.47 5.38 0.10
N THR A 85 -17.15 4.59 -0.93
CA THR A 85 -17.57 4.78 -2.32
C THR A 85 -18.58 3.68 -2.70
N PRO A 86 -19.83 3.77 -2.20
CA PRO A 86 -20.77 2.64 -2.22
C PRO A 86 -21.41 2.37 -3.58
N ASN A 87 -21.25 3.25 -4.57
CA ASN A 87 -21.89 3.15 -5.87
C ASN A 87 -21.13 3.94 -6.95
N MET A 88 -21.54 3.76 -8.20
CA MET A 88 -20.93 4.41 -9.37
C MET A 88 -20.99 5.94 -9.31
N LEU A 89 -22.05 6.51 -8.75
CA LEU A 89 -22.17 7.96 -8.63
C LEU A 89 -21.14 8.54 -7.66
N ALA A 90 -20.93 7.87 -6.52
CA ALA A 90 -19.90 8.24 -5.55
C ALA A 90 -18.50 8.11 -6.16
N PHE A 91 -18.23 7.03 -6.90
CA PHE A 91 -16.98 6.84 -7.62
C PHE A 91 -16.68 7.99 -8.59
N LYS A 92 -17.63 8.36 -9.45
CA LYS A 92 -17.47 9.48 -10.39
C LYS A 92 -17.23 10.81 -9.67
N SER A 93 -17.88 11.01 -8.53
CA SER A 93 -17.69 12.20 -7.69
C SER A 93 -16.27 12.24 -7.10
N GLU A 94 -15.75 11.13 -6.57
CA GLU A 94 -14.39 11.08 -6.04
C GLU A 94 -13.35 11.24 -7.16
N HIS A 95 -13.54 10.60 -8.31
CA HIS A 95 -12.67 10.79 -9.47
C HIS A 95 -12.55 12.27 -9.87
N ALA A 96 -13.68 12.97 -10.02
CA ALA A 96 -13.68 14.40 -10.37
C ALA A 96 -13.00 15.27 -9.29
N LYS A 97 -13.22 14.96 -8.01
CA LYS A 97 -12.62 15.64 -6.88
C LYS A 97 -11.09 15.47 -6.87
N TRP A 98 -10.63 14.24 -7.07
CA TRP A 98 -9.18 13.94 -7.10
C TRP A 98 -8.48 14.57 -8.31
N THR A 99 -9.11 14.49 -9.49
CA THR A 99 -8.58 15.15 -10.70
C THR A 99 -8.43 16.66 -10.49
N LYS A 100 -9.42 17.29 -9.85
CA LYS A 100 -9.34 18.71 -9.53
C LYS A 100 -8.24 19.02 -8.51
N ALA A 101 -8.14 18.22 -7.45
CA ALA A 101 -7.17 18.45 -6.38
C ALA A 101 -5.72 18.26 -6.86
N SER A 102 -5.44 17.19 -7.61
CA SER A 102 -4.11 16.95 -8.17
C SER A 102 -3.70 18.04 -9.18
N ALA A 103 -4.64 18.52 -9.99
CA ALA A 103 -4.37 19.62 -10.93
C ALA A 103 -4.03 20.95 -10.24
N SER A 104 -4.17 21.09 -8.92
CA SER A 104 -3.76 22.27 -8.17
C SER A 104 -2.27 22.27 -7.76
N ALA A 105 -1.55 21.16 -7.96
CA ALA A 105 -0.11 21.07 -7.74
C ALA A 105 0.67 22.01 -8.70
N LYS A 106 1.86 22.42 -8.28
CA LYS A 106 2.79 23.16 -9.15
C LYS A 106 3.47 22.22 -10.13
N THR A 107 3.75 21.00 -9.69
CA THR A 107 4.29 19.93 -10.52
C THR A 107 3.23 19.53 -11.56
N PRO A 108 3.57 19.51 -12.86
CA PRO A 108 2.64 19.05 -13.88
C PRO A 108 2.24 17.60 -13.64
N ILE A 109 0.98 17.29 -13.92
CA ILE A 109 0.42 15.95 -13.69
C ILE A 109 0.27 15.20 -15.01
N ARG A 110 0.71 13.94 -15.00
CA ARG A 110 0.43 12.95 -16.03
C ARG A 110 -0.51 11.89 -15.47
N TYR A 111 -1.73 11.84 -15.98
CA TYR A 111 -2.62 10.71 -15.71
C TYR A 111 -2.21 9.54 -16.60
N VAL A 112 -1.97 8.38 -15.95
CA VAL A 112 -1.37 7.22 -16.60
C VAL A 112 -2.41 6.45 -17.40
N GLU A 113 -2.22 6.36 -18.70
CA GLU A 113 -3.03 5.55 -19.61
C GLU A 113 -2.28 4.29 -20.08
N SER A 114 -0.96 4.37 -20.21
CA SER A 114 -0.06 3.30 -20.61
C SER A 114 1.18 3.24 -19.72
N VAL A 115 1.95 2.16 -19.80
CA VAL A 115 3.21 2.01 -19.06
C VAL A 115 4.25 3.04 -19.49
N GLU A 116 4.24 3.46 -20.74
CA GLU A 116 5.12 4.50 -21.27
C GLU A 116 4.94 5.86 -20.56
N ASP A 117 3.75 6.13 -20.01
CA ASP A 117 3.49 7.38 -19.31
C ASP A 117 4.35 7.56 -18.05
N PHE A 118 4.79 6.49 -17.40
CA PHE A 118 5.73 6.60 -16.29
C PHE A 118 7.10 7.12 -16.72
N GLN A 119 7.62 6.61 -17.86
CA GLN A 119 8.87 7.09 -18.43
C GLN A 119 8.73 8.54 -18.90
N LEU A 120 7.62 8.85 -19.58
CA LEU A 120 7.35 10.22 -20.05
C LEU A 120 7.21 11.21 -18.88
N ALA A 121 6.57 10.80 -17.79
CA ALA A 121 6.47 11.63 -16.58
C ALA A 121 7.85 11.92 -16.00
N HIS A 122 8.68 10.88 -15.87
CA HIS A 122 10.04 11.02 -15.36
C HIS A 122 10.88 11.96 -16.25
N ASP A 123 10.88 11.75 -17.57
CA ASP A 123 11.68 12.51 -18.51
C ASP A 123 11.24 13.99 -18.62
N ASN A 124 9.96 14.26 -18.42
CA ASN A 124 9.39 15.61 -18.54
C ASN A 124 9.28 16.37 -17.20
N GLY A 125 9.65 15.75 -16.08
CA GLY A 125 9.48 16.35 -14.76
C GLY A 125 7.99 16.50 -14.37
N GLU A 126 7.16 15.53 -14.73
CA GLU A 126 5.75 15.42 -14.38
C GLU A 126 5.56 14.41 -13.24
N TYR A 127 4.49 14.51 -12.49
CA TYR A 127 4.11 13.49 -11.51
C TYR A 127 3.06 12.56 -12.10
N ALA A 128 3.34 11.26 -12.13
CA ALA A 128 2.44 10.26 -12.68
C ALA A 128 1.38 9.84 -11.66
N ILE A 129 0.11 9.93 -12.04
CA ILE A 129 -1.00 9.42 -11.23
C ILE A 129 -1.70 8.28 -11.97
N MET A 130 -1.69 7.11 -11.35
CA MET A 130 -2.44 5.95 -11.75
C MET A 130 -3.63 5.75 -10.83
N TRP A 131 -4.84 5.64 -11.37
CA TRP A 131 -6.04 5.44 -10.57
C TRP A 131 -6.25 3.97 -10.20
N ALA A 132 -6.60 3.74 -8.94
CA ALA A 132 -6.88 2.42 -8.39
C ALA A 132 -8.22 2.38 -7.63
N SER A 133 -8.73 1.17 -7.42
CA SER A 133 -9.91 0.90 -6.59
C SER A 133 -9.62 -0.19 -5.56
N GLN A 134 -9.98 0.07 -4.30
CA GLN A 134 -9.90 -0.93 -3.21
C GLN A 134 -11.21 -1.70 -2.97
N THR A 135 -12.20 -1.55 -3.83
CA THR A 135 -13.51 -2.17 -3.62
C THR A 135 -14.23 -2.38 -4.94
N THR A 136 -15.11 -3.36 -4.97
CA THR A 136 -16.04 -3.59 -6.08
C THR A 136 -17.44 -2.99 -5.84
N MET A 137 -17.64 -2.28 -4.73
CA MET A 137 -18.94 -1.66 -4.41
C MET A 137 -19.49 -0.75 -5.51
N PRO A 138 -18.65 0.06 -6.23
CA PRO A 138 -19.14 0.88 -7.36
C PRO A 138 -19.77 0.08 -8.50
N LEU A 139 -19.50 -1.21 -8.60
CA LEU A 139 -20.10 -2.07 -9.63
C LEU A 139 -21.59 -2.36 -9.40
N GLU A 140 -22.09 -2.18 -8.16
CA GLU A 140 -23.53 -2.32 -7.81
C GLU A 140 -24.12 -3.69 -8.22
N GLY A 141 -23.28 -4.75 -8.24
CA GLY A 141 -23.68 -6.11 -8.64
C GLY A 141 -23.78 -6.35 -10.15
N ASP A 142 -23.27 -5.44 -10.96
CA ASP A 142 -23.19 -5.57 -12.42
C ASP A 142 -21.73 -5.51 -12.88
N ALA A 143 -21.16 -6.65 -13.28
CA ALA A 143 -19.78 -6.77 -13.73
C ALA A 143 -19.48 -5.90 -14.97
N SER A 144 -20.48 -5.58 -15.81
CA SER A 144 -20.29 -4.70 -16.96
C SER A 144 -19.87 -3.27 -16.58
N ASN A 145 -20.11 -2.85 -15.33
CA ASN A 145 -19.65 -1.56 -14.78
C ASN A 145 -18.11 -1.47 -14.63
N VAL A 146 -17.38 -2.59 -14.74
CA VAL A 146 -15.92 -2.58 -14.86
C VAL A 146 -15.47 -1.76 -16.06
N ALA A 147 -16.17 -1.85 -17.18
CA ALA A 147 -15.89 -1.02 -18.37
C ALA A 147 -15.95 0.48 -18.05
N VAL A 148 -16.95 0.91 -17.27
CA VAL A 148 -17.09 2.32 -16.86
C VAL A 148 -15.93 2.74 -15.96
N MET A 149 -15.47 1.88 -15.05
CA MET A 149 -14.30 2.18 -14.22
C MET A 149 -13.03 2.27 -15.06
N ALA A 150 -12.85 1.37 -16.03
CA ALA A 150 -11.73 1.42 -16.98
C ALA A 150 -11.72 2.71 -17.81
N GLU A 151 -12.88 3.16 -18.30
CA GLU A 151 -13.05 4.43 -19.03
C GLU A 151 -12.67 5.66 -18.17
N HIS A 152 -12.76 5.56 -16.85
CA HIS A 152 -12.31 6.58 -15.90
C HIS A 152 -10.84 6.38 -15.47
N GLY A 153 -10.09 5.53 -16.16
CA GLY A 153 -8.66 5.35 -15.94
C GLY A 153 -8.29 4.42 -14.78
N ILE A 154 -9.23 3.65 -14.21
CA ILE A 154 -8.86 2.61 -13.23
C ILE A 154 -7.97 1.57 -13.90
N LYS A 155 -6.77 1.36 -13.33
CA LYS A 155 -5.74 0.45 -13.84
C LYS A 155 -5.50 -0.75 -12.93
N THR A 156 -5.89 -0.64 -11.66
CA THR A 156 -5.75 -1.70 -10.65
C THR A 156 -7.00 -1.73 -9.78
N MET A 157 -7.52 -2.92 -9.48
CA MET A 157 -8.70 -3.05 -8.64
C MET A 157 -8.60 -4.28 -7.72
N GLN A 158 -8.93 -4.08 -6.44
CA GLN A 158 -9.14 -5.13 -5.45
C GLN A 158 -10.58 -5.65 -5.54
N LEU A 159 -10.75 -6.94 -5.26
CA LEU A 159 -12.09 -7.54 -5.28
C LEU A 159 -12.85 -7.25 -3.99
N THR A 160 -12.14 -7.15 -2.87
CA THR A 160 -12.73 -6.81 -1.57
C THR A 160 -11.84 -5.82 -0.84
N TYR A 161 -12.41 -5.05 0.05
CA TYR A 161 -11.67 -4.41 1.12
C TYR A 161 -11.56 -5.37 2.33
N ASN A 162 -11.63 -4.87 3.53
CA ASN A 162 -11.47 -5.66 4.75
C ASN A 162 -12.66 -6.61 5.05
N GLU A 163 -13.84 -6.30 4.54
CA GLU A 163 -15.08 -7.04 4.82
C GLU A 163 -15.50 -7.89 3.61
N THR A 164 -16.51 -8.73 3.82
CA THR A 164 -17.11 -9.50 2.72
C THR A 164 -17.89 -8.56 1.82
N GLU A 165 -17.56 -8.59 0.54
CA GLU A 165 -18.27 -7.91 -0.55
C GLU A 165 -18.98 -8.94 -1.44
N LEU A 166 -19.67 -8.49 -2.48
CA LEU A 166 -20.36 -9.39 -3.43
C LEU A 166 -19.40 -10.32 -4.17
N THR A 167 -18.14 -9.96 -4.28
CA THR A 167 -17.09 -10.67 -5.02
C THR A 167 -16.32 -11.70 -4.20
N GLY A 168 -16.27 -11.56 -2.88
CA GLY A 168 -15.53 -12.47 -2.00
C GLY A 168 -15.44 -11.98 -0.57
N SER A 169 -14.69 -12.67 0.27
CA SER A 169 -14.45 -12.27 1.65
C SER A 169 -13.14 -11.50 1.81
N GLY A 170 -13.15 -10.48 2.67
CA GLY A 170 -11.99 -9.71 3.08
C GLY A 170 -11.35 -10.23 4.37
N VAL A 171 -10.17 -9.70 4.68
CA VAL A 171 -9.33 -10.19 5.80
C VAL A 171 -10.01 -10.04 7.18
N ILE A 172 -10.77 -8.97 7.44
CA ILE A 172 -11.45 -8.79 8.74
C ILE A 172 -12.64 -9.76 8.87
N SER A 173 -13.38 -10.01 7.80
CA SER A 173 -14.43 -11.03 7.81
C SER A 173 -13.83 -12.41 8.10
N MET A 174 -12.68 -12.73 7.51
CA MET A 174 -11.96 -13.99 7.75
C MET A 174 -11.58 -14.17 9.21
N ILE A 175 -10.97 -13.19 9.86
CA ILE A 175 -10.58 -13.33 11.28
C ILE A 175 -11.79 -13.42 12.22
N ASN A 176 -12.94 -12.95 11.78
CA ASN A 176 -14.23 -13.09 12.46
C ASN A 176 -14.96 -14.39 12.11
N GLY A 177 -14.33 -15.29 11.34
CA GLY A 177 -14.80 -16.65 11.08
C GLY A 177 -15.49 -16.86 9.73
N ASP A 178 -15.54 -15.87 8.85
CA ASP A 178 -15.99 -16.05 7.47
C ASP A 178 -14.94 -16.85 6.69
N LYS A 179 -15.35 -17.97 6.14
CA LYS A 179 -14.51 -18.86 5.32
C LYS A 179 -14.94 -18.87 3.85
N SER A 180 -15.78 -17.91 3.45
CA SER A 180 -16.15 -17.79 2.05
C SER A 180 -14.96 -17.32 1.21
N GLY A 181 -14.90 -17.83 -0.02
CA GLY A 181 -13.89 -17.46 -1.01
C GLY A 181 -14.48 -16.57 -2.10
N LEU A 182 -13.91 -16.68 -3.30
CA LEU A 182 -14.35 -15.97 -4.50
C LEU A 182 -15.74 -16.44 -4.92
N THR A 183 -16.66 -15.51 -5.14
CA THR A 183 -18.03 -15.81 -5.61
C THR A 183 -18.08 -15.96 -7.13
N GLU A 184 -19.23 -16.44 -7.67
CA GLU A 184 -19.43 -16.45 -9.12
C GLU A 184 -19.42 -15.02 -9.70
N PHE A 185 -20.03 -14.05 -9.00
CA PHE A 185 -19.95 -12.65 -9.39
C PHE A 185 -18.48 -12.14 -9.37
N GLY A 186 -17.67 -12.55 -8.39
CA GLY A 186 -16.25 -12.24 -8.36
C GLY A 186 -15.48 -12.75 -9.59
N LYS A 187 -15.84 -13.93 -10.10
CA LYS A 187 -15.26 -14.48 -11.34
C LYS A 187 -15.66 -13.65 -12.56
N GLU A 188 -16.93 -13.27 -12.67
CA GLU A 188 -17.40 -12.37 -13.75
C GLU A 188 -16.67 -11.03 -13.71
N VAL A 189 -16.43 -10.48 -12.53
CA VAL A 189 -15.67 -9.23 -12.35
C VAL A 189 -14.21 -9.42 -12.80
N ILE A 190 -13.55 -10.53 -12.46
CA ILE A 190 -12.19 -10.83 -12.93
C ILE A 190 -12.14 -10.90 -14.45
N ASP A 191 -13.11 -11.60 -15.08
CA ASP A 191 -13.16 -11.72 -16.54
C ASP A 191 -13.28 -10.34 -17.22
N GLU A 192 -14.13 -9.45 -16.70
CA GLU A 192 -14.24 -8.08 -17.20
C GLU A 192 -12.99 -7.24 -16.89
N MET A 193 -12.32 -7.42 -15.73
CA MET A 193 -11.05 -6.75 -15.43
C MET A 193 -9.98 -7.10 -16.45
N VAL A 194 -9.77 -8.40 -16.70
CA VAL A 194 -8.78 -8.87 -17.70
C VAL A 194 -9.11 -8.37 -19.10
N LYS A 195 -10.37 -8.41 -19.47
CA LYS A 195 -10.87 -7.93 -20.76
C LYS A 195 -10.61 -6.42 -20.97
N HIS A 196 -10.76 -5.62 -19.92
CA HIS A 196 -10.59 -4.16 -19.97
C HIS A 196 -9.19 -3.69 -19.56
N GLY A 197 -8.24 -4.59 -19.32
CA GLY A 197 -6.86 -4.24 -18.97
C GLY A 197 -6.74 -3.63 -17.57
N ILE A 198 -7.50 -4.13 -16.61
CA ILE A 198 -7.36 -3.78 -15.18
C ILE A 198 -6.61 -4.90 -14.47
N THR A 199 -5.53 -4.55 -13.77
CA THR A 199 -4.74 -5.51 -12.98
C THR A 199 -5.52 -5.96 -11.75
N VAL A 200 -5.57 -7.26 -11.51
CA VAL A 200 -6.18 -7.86 -10.30
C VAL A 200 -5.22 -7.70 -9.12
N ASP A 201 -5.67 -7.01 -8.08
CA ASP A 201 -4.95 -6.79 -6.84
C ASP A 201 -5.55 -7.64 -5.72
N LEU A 202 -4.71 -8.43 -5.08
CA LEU A 202 -5.07 -9.38 -4.01
C LEU A 202 -5.04 -8.75 -2.61
N SER A 203 -4.57 -7.51 -2.47
CA SER A 203 -4.51 -6.85 -1.17
C SER A 203 -5.90 -6.77 -0.54
N HIS A 204 -5.98 -6.90 0.79
CA HIS A 204 -7.22 -6.97 1.58
C HIS A 204 -8.09 -8.21 1.41
N THR A 205 -7.92 -9.03 0.37
CA THR A 205 -8.70 -10.26 0.25
C THR A 205 -8.32 -11.26 1.36
N SER A 206 -9.29 -12.05 1.83
CA SER A 206 -9.01 -13.17 2.72
C SER A 206 -8.11 -14.19 2.02
N HIS A 207 -7.43 -15.05 2.78
CA HIS A 207 -6.63 -16.10 2.14
C HIS A 207 -7.49 -17.06 1.32
N TYR A 208 -8.74 -17.32 1.73
CA TYR A 208 -9.68 -18.13 0.96
C TYR A 208 -10.00 -17.52 -0.40
N THR A 209 -10.31 -16.21 -0.40
CA THR A 209 -10.57 -15.46 -1.65
C THR A 209 -9.32 -15.40 -2.51
N THR A 210 -8.15 -15.20 -1.91
CA THR A 210 -6.85 -15.18 -2.63
C THR A 210 -6.56 -16.50 -3.32
N GLU A 211 -6.71 -17.64 -2.62
CA GLU A 211 -6.47 -18.97 -3.18
C GLU A 211 -7.42 -19.25 -4.36
N ASP A 212 -8.68 -18.88 -4.21
CA ASP A 212 -9.67 -19.03 -5.29
C ASP A 212 -9.36 -18.14 -6.48
N ILE A 213 -8.95 -16.86 -6.26
CA ILE A 213 -8.55 -15.93 -7.34
C ILE A 213 -7.34 -16.49 -8.09
N THR A 214 -6.27 -16.86 -7.37
CA THR A 214 -5.05 -17.37 -8.00
C THR A 214 -5.32 -18.66 -8.78
N GLY A 215 -6.11 -19.57 -8.23
CA GLY A 215 -6.56 -20.77 -8.92
C GLY A 215 -7.41 -20.48 -10.16
N TYR A 216 -8.33 -19.51 -10.08
CA TYR A 216 -9.15 -19.09 -11.21
C TYR A 216 -8.31 -18.45 -12.32
N MET A 217 -7.41 -17.53 -11.97
CA MET A 217 -6.51 -16.86 -12.90
C MET A 217 -5.59 -17.85 -13.62
N GLN A 218 -4.96 -18.77 -12.88
CA GLN A 218 -4.11 -19.82 -13.47
C GLN A 218 -4.86 -20.71 -14.46
N LYS A 219 -6.12 -20.98 -14.22
CA LYS A 219 -6.95 -21.84 -15.06
C LYS A 219 -7.54 -21.13 -16.27
N HIS A 220 -8.06 -19.90 -16.10
CA HIS A 220 -8.86 -19.21 -17.11
C HIS A 220 -8.11 -18.05 -17.79
N HIS A 221 -7.12 -17.45 -17.12
CA HIS A 221 -6.35 -16.29 -17.60
C HIS A 221 -4.84 -16.57 -17.54
N LYS A 222 -4.44 -17.74 -18.02
CA LYS A 222 -3.04 -18.18 -17.96
C LYS A 222 -2.09 -17.13 -18.55
N GLY A 223 -1.05 -16.79 -17.78
CA GLY A 223 -0.04 -15.80 -18.17
C GLY A 223 -0.48 -14.34 -17.96
N VAL A 224 -1.59 -14.10 -17.26
CA VAL A 224 -1.96 -12.79 -16.75
C VAL A 224 -1.55 -12.75 -15.28
N PRO A 225 -0.58 -11.90 -14.90
CA PRO A 225 -0.11 -11.80 -13.52
C PRO A 225 -1.13 -11.08 -12.63
N VAL A 226 -1.02 -11.33 -11.33
CA VAL A 226 -1.74 -10.61 -10.26
C VAL A 226 -0.74 -9.90 -9.36
N ILE A 227 -1.17 -8.96 -8.53
CA ILE A 227 -0.30 -8.25 -7.60
C ILE A 227 -0.85 -8.27 -6.18
N TYR A 228 0.05 -8.05 -5.22
CA TYR A 228 -0.27 -7.46 -3.94
C TYR A 228 0.27 -6.03 -3.94
N SER A 229 -0.61 -5.04 -4.03
CA SER A 229 -0.20 -3.63 -4.11
C SER A 229 0.38 -3.10 -2.79
N HIS A 230 -0.06 -3.64 -1.64
CA HIS A 230 0.34 -3.20 -0.31
C HIS A 230 0.05 -4.28 0.76
N SER A 231 0.71 -5.43 0.65
CA SER A 231 0.54 -6.54 1.60
C SER A 231 1.90 -7.15 1.93
N PRO A 232 2.49 -6.78 3.08
CA PRO A 232 3.80 -7.32 3.46
C PRO A 232 3.74 -8.81 3.79
N VAL A 233 4.89 -9.48 3.66
CA VAL A 233 5.03 -10.91 3.96
C VAL A 233 5.19 -11.11 5.46
N ALA A 234 4.38 -11.97 6.07
CA ALA A 234 4.26 -12.14 7.51
C ALA A 234 5.58 -12.56 8.19
N SER A 235 6.35 -13.45 7.57
CA SER A 235 7.63 -13.91 8.10
C SER A 235 8.65 -12.78 8.27
N THR A 236 8.63 -11.76 7.39
CA THR A 236 9.51 -10.59 7.47
C THR A 236 9.12 -9.61 8.59
N TYR A 237 7.91 -9.74 9.13
CA TYR A 237 7.37 -8.95 10.24
C TYR A 237 7.37 -9.69 11.58
N GLY A 238 7.85 -10.94 11.61
CA GLY A 238 7.79 -11.78 12.79
C GLY A 238 6.37 -12.17 13.18
N CYS A 239 5.44 -12.10 12.24
CA CYS A 239 4.05 -12.49 12.40
C CYS A 239 3.81 -13.90 11.89
N LYS A 240 2.78 -14.57 12.44
CA LYS A 240 2.21 -15.77 11.85
C LYS A 240 1.19 -15.35 10.78
N PRO A 241 1.27 -15.85 9.55
CA PRO A 241 0.27 -15.54 8.53
C PRO A 241 -1.11 -16.07 8.96
N HIS A 242 -2.16 -15.37 8.55
CA HIS A 242 -3.57 -15.76 8.79
C HIS A 242 -3.92 -15.94 10.29
N GLU A 243 -3.22 -15.24 11.16
CA GLU A 243 -3.46 -15.30 12.60
C GLU A 243 -4.89 -14.83 12.92
N THR A 244 -5.65 -15.68 13.62
CA THR A 244 -7.00 -15.32 14.08
C THR A 244 -6.91 -14.28 15.19
N LEU A 245 -7.99 -13.53 15.42
CA LEU A 245 -8.09 -12.59 16.54
C LEU A 245 -7.77 -13.25 17.89
N SER A 246 -8.15 -14.51 18.09
CA SER A 246 -7.86 -15.27 19.31
C SER A 246 -6.36 -15.57 19.45
N GLU A 247 -5.71 -16.00 18.37
CA GLU A 247 -4.27 -16.26 18.35
C GLU A 247 -3.47 -14.97 18.56
N THR A 248 -3.87 -13.87 17.92
CA THR A 248 -3.30 -12.54 18.16
C THR A 248 -3.36 -12.16 19.65
N LYS A 249 -4.54 -12.27 20.28
CA LYS A 249 -4.71 -11.97 21.70
C LYS A 249 -3.85 -12.87 22.58
N GLN A 250 -3.73 -14.15 22.24
CA GLN A 250 -2.87 -15.09 22.97
C GLN A 250 -1.40 -14.70 22.85
N ARG A 251 -0.91 -14.44 21.63
CA ARG A 251 0.47 -14.02 21.38
C ARG A 251 0.83 -12.73 22.12
N MET A 252 -0.08 -11.75 22.13
CA MET A 252 0.12 -10.50 22.86
C MET A 252 0.20 -10.73 24.37
N ALA A 253 -0.63 -11.64 24.91
CA ALA A 253 -0.56 -12.03 26.32
C ALA A 253 0.74 -12.75 26.68
N GLU A 254 1.24 -13.64 25.82
CA GLU A 254 2.51 -14.33 25.99
C GLU A 254 3.71 -13.38 25.99
N LYS A 255 3.67 -12.32 25.19
CA LYS A 255 4.65 -11.23 25.20
C LYS A 255 4.50 -10.27 26.37
N ASN A 256 3.57 -10.54 27.28
CA ASN A 256 3.27 -9.71 28.46
C ASN A 256 2.86 -8.26 28.14
N LEU A 257 2.30 -8.04 26.94
CA LEU A 257 1.84 -6.74 26.47
C LEU A 257 0.42 -6.51 27.03
N GLN A 258 0.28 -5.61 27.98
CA GLN A 258 -1.00 -5.20 28.55
C GLN A 258 -1.61 -4.05 27.72
N LYS A 259 -2.95 -3.85 27.79
CA LYS A 259 -3.67 -2.81 27.03
C LYS A 259 -3.14 -1.39 27.24
N ASP A 260 -2.50 -1.12 28.32
CA ASP A 260 -1.88 0.16 28.69
C ASP A 260 -0.40 0.26 28.29
N HIS A 261 0.18 -0.83 27.76
CA HIS A 261 1.57 -0.83 27.30
C HIS A 261 1.65 -0.07 25.94
N PRO A 262 2.64 0.84 25.77
CA PRO A 262 2.80 1.57 24.50
C PRO A 262 2.95 0.68 23.26
N GLY A 263 3.50 -0.52 23.40
CA GLY A 263 3.61 -1.53 22.35
C GLY A 263 2.42 -2.50 22.29
N TYR A 264 1.34 -2.28 23.07
CA TYR A 264 0.15 -3.11 22.96
C TYR A 264 -0.60 -2.74 21.69
N ARG A 265 -0.60 -3.66 20.77
CA ARG A 265 -1.48 -3.65 19.59
C ARG A 265 -1.97 -5.07 19.35
N LEU A 266 -3.20 -5.14 18.97
CA LEU A 266 -3.62 -6.24 18.12
C LEU A 266 -2.95 -5.96 16.78
N SER A 267 -1.74 -6.48 16.56
CA SER A 267 -1.05 -6.23 15.30
C SER A 267 -1.94 -6.69 14.16
N ALA A 268 -1.97 -5.91 13.10
CA ALA A 268 -2.69 -6.28 11.89
C ALA A 268 -2.01 -7.45 11.13
N CYS A 269 -1.39 -8.41 11.84
CA CYS A 269 -0.76 -9.60 11.25
C CYS A 269 -1.71 -10.36 10.32
N TYR A 270 -3.01 -10.27 10.54
CA TYR A 270 -4.01 -10.83 9.62
C TYR A 270 -3.99 -10.18 8.23
N ARG A 271 -3.43 -8.98 8.10
CA ARG A 271 -3.27 -8.28 6.82
C ARG A 271 -2.06 -8.76 6.02
N LEU A 272 -1.18 -9.51 6.67
CA LEU A 272 0.07 -9.97 6.09
C LEU A 272 -0.16 -11.29 5.35
N ILE A 273 0.55 -11.46 4.24
CA ILE A 273 0.46 -12.66 3.41
C ILE A 273 1.47 -13.71 3.87
N SER A 274 1.24 -14.98 3.54
CA SER A 274 2.21 -16.04 3.80
C SER A 274 3.31 -16.05 2.75
N ASP A 275 4.42 -16.75 3.07
CA ASP A 275 5.52 -16.96 2.14
C ASP A 275 5.01 -17.69 0.88
N GLU A 276 4.14 -18.71 1.04
CA GLU A 276 3.56 -19.47 -0.07
C GLU A 276 2.67 -18.61 -0.97
N GLN A 277 1.97 -17.61 -0.40
CA GLN A 277 1.18 -16.67 -1.20
C GLN A 277 2.09 -15.73 -2.01
N ALA A 278 3.20 -15.29 -1.42
CA ALA A 278 4.18 -14.48 -2.12
C ALA A 278 4.86 -15.26 -3.26
N GLU A 279 5.24 -16.52 -3.01
CA GLU A 279 5.80 -17.42 -4.01
C GLU A 279 4.78 -17.69 -5.14
N ALA A 280 3.51 -17.94 -4.81
CA ALA A 280 2.46 -18.17 -5.81
C ALA A 280 2.25 -16.97 -6.74
N VAL A 281 2.29 -15.74 -6.21
CA VAL A 281 2.23 -14.53 -7.03
C VAL A 281 3.47 -14.40 -7.92
N ALA A 282 4.66 -14.71 -7.40
CA ALA A 282 5.90 -14.70 -8.17
C ALA A 282 5.87 -15.72 -9.31
N GLU A 283 5.39 -16.96 -9.05
CA GLU A 283 5.22 -17.99 -10.08
C GLU A 283 4.25 -17.58 -11.21
N MET A 284 3.28 -16.72 -10.91
CA MET A 284 2.37 -16.13 -11.90
C MET A 284 3.01 -14.94 -12.66
N GLY A 285 4.25 -14.56 -12.35
CA GLY A 285 4.92 -13.39 -12.92
C GLY A 285 4.51 -12.07 -12.26
N GLY A 286 3.80 -12.13 -11.16
CA GLY A 286 3.29 -10.98 -10.43
C GLY A 286 4.32 -10.27 -9.55
N VAL A 287 3.84 -9.37 -8.70
CA VAL A 287 4.65 -8.57 -7.77
C VAL A 287 3.96 -8.46 -6.42
N VAL A 288 4.76 -8.59 -5.37
CA VAL A 288 4.37 -8.28 -3.98
C VAL A 288 5.01 -6.96 -3.58
N ALA A 289 4.20 -5.94 -3.31
CA ALA A 289 4.71 -4.68 -2.81
C ALA A 289 4.79 -4.69 -1.27
N VAL A 290 6.00 -4.52 -0.78
CA VAL A 290 6.32 -4.39 0.65
C VAL A 290 5.86 -3.02 1.11
N THR A 291 5.08 -2.97 2.17
CA THR A 291 4.45 -1.75 2.65
C THR A 291 5.11 -1.26 3.92
N ALA A 292 5.55 -0.01 3.94
CA ALA A 292 6.10 0.64 5.13
C ALA A 292 4.97 1.14 6.06
N THR A 293 4.26 0.21 6.68
CA THR A 293 3.08 0.52 7.49
C THR A 293 3.33 0.14 8.94
N GLU A 294 3.55 1.14 9.81
CA GLU A 294 3.96 0.93 11.21
C GLU A 294 2.90 0.17 12.00
N PHE A 295 1.62 0.41 11.74
CA PHE A 295 0.54 -0.28 12.46
C PHE A 295 0.43 -1.77 12.12
N MET A 296 1.10 -2.25 11.09
CA MET A 296 1.20 -3.68 10.77
C MET A 296 2.37 -4.35 11.46
N MET A 297 3.33 -3.59 12.02
CA MET A 297 4.53 -4.13 12.66
C MET A 297 4.39 -4.26 14.16
N ASP A 298 4.75 -5.42 14.70
CA ASP A 298 4.77 -5.67 16.14
C ASP A 298 5.84 -4.81 16.82
N GLY A 299 5.43 -3.97 17.78
CA GLY A 299 6.36 -3.20 18.62
C GLY A 299 6.93 -1.93 18.00
N VAL A 300 6.62 -1.58 16.77
CA VAL A 300 7.13 -0.36 16.12
C VAL A 300 6.22 0.84 16.39
N TRP A 301 4.91 0.67 16.25
CA TRP A 301 4.00 1.79 16.41
C TRP A 301 3.84 2.23 17.88
N PRO A 302 3.80 3.53 18.22
CA PRO A 302 3.67 4.68 17.33
C PRO A 302 5.01 5.26 16.81
N GLU A 303 6.08 4.49 16.84
CA GLU A 303 7.37 4.92 16.29
C GLU A 303 7.39 4.76 14.77
N ASP A 304 8.17 5.59 14.10
CA ASP A 304 8.34 5.57 12.65
C ASP A 304 9.22 4.40 12.20
N ILE A 305 8.89 3.79 11.04
CA ILE A 305 9.76 2.78 10.41
C ILE A 305 10.99 3.50 9.86
N SER A 306 12.17 3.12 10.34
CA SER A 306 13.40 3.66 9.79
C SER A 306 13.72 3.07 8.41
N PRO A 307 14.44 3.79 7.53
CA PRO A 307 14.86 3.26 6.24
C PRO A 307 15.60 1.91 6.31
N PRO A 308 16.52 1.64 7.27
CA PRO A 308 17.10 0.31 7.43
C PRO A 308 16.08 -0.78 7.73
N GLN A 309 15.07 -0.53 8.58
CA GLN A 309 14.01 -1.49 8.84
C GLN A 309 13.18 -1.77 7.59
N PHE A 310 12.85 -0.73 6.81
CA PHE A 310 12.13 -0.91 5.55
C PHE A 310 12.97 -1.71 4.54
N ALA A 311 14.28 -1.44 4.45
CA ALA A 311 15.19 -2.22 3.60
C ALA A 311 15.28 -3.70 4.03
N GLU A 312 15.31 -3.99 5.33
CA GLU A 312 15.26 -5.37 5.86
C GLU A 312 13.98 -6.10 5.46
N MET A 313 12.84 -5.40 5.45
CA MET A 313 11.55 -5.97 5.03
C MET A 313 11.55 -6.27 3.52
N ILE A 314 12.08 -5.36 2.71
CA ILE A 314 12.26 -5.55 1.26
C ILE A 314 13.18 -6.75 1.00
N ASP A 315 14.34 -6.82 1.65
CA ASP A 315 15.29 -7.92 1.53
C ASP A 315 14.68 -9.27 1.92
N GLY A 316 13.87 -9.29 2.98
CA GLY A 316 13.11 -10.47 3.38
C GLY A 316 12.15 -10.93 2.29
N ALA A 317 11.37 -10.03 1.69
CA ALA A 317 10.48 -10.35 0.60
C ALA A 317 11.22 -10.81 -0.67
N VAL A 318 12.36 -10.20 -0.99
CA VAL A 318 13.22 -10.60 -2.11
C VAL A 318 13.77 -12.03 -1.93
N LYS A 319 14.11 -12.42 -0.71
CA LYS A 319 14.56 -13.80 -0.42
C LYS A 319 13.47 -14.85 -0.63
N ILE A 320 12.20 -14.47 -0.51
CA ILE A 320 11.03 -15.34 -0.68
C ILE A 320 10.59 -15.36 -2.15
N ALA A 321 10.25 -14.19 -2.69
CA ALA A 321 9.64 -14.08 -4.01
C ALA A 321 10.64 -13.88 -5.17
N GLY A 322 11.88 -13.47 -4.87
CA GLY A 322 12.88 -13.09 -5.87
C GLY A 322 12.84 -11.63 -6.27
N ILE A 323 13.99 -11.09 -6.71
CA ILE A 323 14.18 -9.66 -7.01
C ILE A 323 13.22 -9.11 -8.09
N ASP A 324 12.80 -9.94 -9.02
CA ASP A 324 11.91 -9.56 -10.13
C ASP A 324 10.42 -9.51 -9.71
N HIS A 325 10.10 -9.89 -8.46
CA HIS A 325 8.73 -10.05 -7.97
C HIS A 325 8.41 -9.23 -6.71
N VAL A 326 9.27 -8.28 -6.37
CA VAL A 326 9.09 -7.40 -5.23
C VAL A 326 9.02 -5.95 -5.68
N GLY A 327 8.19 -5.18 -5.01
CA GLY A 327 8.09 -3.73 -5.16
C GLY A 327 7.88 -3.05 -3.82
N ILE A 328 7.67 -1.74 -3.83
CA ILE A 328 7.48 -0.93 -2.64
C ILE A 328 6.15 -0.19 -2.66
N ALA A 329 5.55 -0.05 -1.50
CA ALA A 329 4.37 0.76 -1.27
C ALA A 329 4.46 1.44 0.09
N THR A 330 3.68 2.46 0.32
CA THR A 330 3.62 3.09 1.65
C THR A 330 2.26 2.95 2.30
N ASP A 331 1.20 2.79 1.52
CA ASP A 331 -0.18 2.94 2.00
C ASP A 331 -0.38 4.32 2.67
N ASP A 332 0.46 5.30 2.23
CA ASP A 332 0.51 6.62 2.84
C ASP A 332 -0.80 7.37 2.61
N MET A 333 -1.22 8.05 3.66
CA MET A 333 -2.39 8.90 3.64
C MET A 333 -1.95 10.35 3.56
N MET A 334 -2.19 11.00 2.43
CA MET A 334 -1.80 12.39 2.16
C MET A 334 -2.25 13.38 3.25
N THR A 335 -3.20 13.00 4.08
CA THR A 335 -3.63 13.77 5.24
C THR A 335 -4.22 12.89 6.32
N THR A 336 -3.67 12.99 7.51
CA THR A 336 -4.16 12.30 8.70
C THR A 336 -5.37 12.98 9.34
N ALA A 337 -5.68 14.21 8.93
CA ALA A 337 -6.73 15.02 9.55
C ALA A 337 -8.11 14.36 9.53
N LYS A 338 -8.38 13.42 8.62
CA LYS A 338 -9.64 12.68 8.55
C LYS A 338 -9.53 11.23 8.99
N VAL A 339 -8.33 10.65 9.02
CA VAL A 339 -8.11 9.28 9.54
C VAL A 339 -8.50 9.21 11.01
N VAL A 340 -8.05 10.18 11.80
CA VAL A 340 -8.36 10.22 13.24
C VAL A 340 -9.86 10.25 13.51
N PRO A 341 -10.67 11.17 12.93
CA PRO A 341 -12.12 11.14 13.11
C PRO A 341 -12.76 9.85 12.62
N PHE A 342 -12.29 9.28 11.51
CA PHE A 342 -12.79 8.00 10.99
C PHE A 342 -12.48 6.86 11.95
N ALA A 343 -11.24 6.73 12.44
CA ALA A 343 -10.83 5.70 13.39
C ALA A 343 -11.60 5.81 14.71
N VAL A 344 -11.81 7.04 15.21
CA VAL A 344 -12.61 7.31 16.41
C VAL A 344 -14.08 6.94 16.20
N ALA A 345 -14.67 7.32 15.06
CA ALA A 345 -16.06 7.01 14.75
C ALA A 345 -16.34 5.52 14.54
N ASN A 346 -15.32 4.73 14.22
CA ASN A 346 -15.39 3.30 13.98
C ASN A 346 -14.58 2.49 15.01
N ALA A 347 -14.31 3.05 16.18
CA ALA A 347 -13.47 2.41 17.21
C ALA A 347 -14.00 1.03 17.62
N ASP A 348 -15.31 0.87 17.74
CA ASP A 348 -15.95 -0.41 18.08
C ASP A 348 -15.67 -1.50 17.00
N LYS A 349 -15.46 -1.08 15.76
CA LYS A 349 -15.21 -1.96 14.63
C LYS A 349 -13.72 -2.26 14.44
N TYR A 350 -12.87 -1.26 14.61
CA TYR A 350 -11.45 -1.32 14.27
C TYR A 350 -10.50 -1.41 15.46
N ALA A 351 -10.91 -1.00 16.69
CA ALA A 351 -10.03 -1.01 17.86
C ALA A 351 -9.51 -2.42 18.19
N ASP A 352 -10.34 -3.44 18.04
CA ASP A 352 -9.95 -4.85 18.24
C ASP A 352 -9.19 -5.43 17.02
N ASN A 353 -9.05 -4.67 15.92
CA ASN A 353 -8.44 -5.08 14.67
C ASN A 353 -7.14 -4.31 14.35
N GLY A 354 -6.47 -3.77 15.36
CA GLY A 354 -5.15 -3.14 15.21
C GLY A 354 -5.15 -1.64 14.98
N TYR A 355 -6.29 -1.01 14.73
CA TYR A 355 -6.37 0.45 14.62
C TYR A 355 -6.39 1.07 16.01
N MET A 356 -5.22 1.53 16.48
CA MET A 356 -5.09 2.17 17.80
C MET A 356 -5.52 3.63 17.75
N VAL A 357 -6.79 3.88 18.06
CA VAL A 357 -7.37 5.23 18.13
C VAL A 357 -6.52 6.18 18.98
N GLU A 358 -5.92 5.68 20.07
CA GLU A 358 -5.07 6.50 20.94
C GLU A 358 -3.78 6.96 20.26
N ALA A 359 -3.19 6.17 19.40
CA ALA A 359 -1.99 6.55 18.66
C ALA A 359 -2.32 7.57 17.56
N PHE A 360 -3.42 7.38 16.84
CA PHE A 360 -3.93 8.39 15.89
C PHE A 360 -4.26 9.72 16.60
N ASN A 361 -4.86 9.69 17.79
CA ASN A 361 -5.11 10.88 18.59
C ASN A 361 -3.81 11.60 19.03
N LYS A 362 -2.67 10.91 19.04
CA LYS A 362 -1.35 11.49 19.29
C LYS A 362 -0.64 11.97 18.04
N GLY A 363 -1.29 11.87 16.88
CA GLY A 363 -0.76 12.32 15.59
C GLY A 363 0.05 11.30 14.82
N ALA A 364 0.07 10.02 15.25
CA ALA A 364 0.69 8.96 14.47
C ALA A 364 -0.07 8.77 13.15
N THR A 365 0.66 8.71 12.03
CA THR A 365 0.08 8.52 10.70
C THR A 365 -0.22 7.05 10.43
N GLY A 366 0.61 6.17 10.97
CA GLY A 366 0.53 4.72 10.78
C GLY A 366 1.13 4.23 9.47
N CYS A 367 1.64 5.12 8.63
CA CYS A 367 2.24 4.83 7.34
C CYS A 367 3.46 5.72 7.10
N ALA A 368 4.52 5.15 6.54
CA ALA A 368 5.71 5.90 6.16
C ALA A 368 5.45 6.70 4.88
N GLU A 369 5.80 7.97 4.86
CA GLU A 369 5.76 8.80 3.67
C GLU A 369 6.97 8.51 2.79
N LEU A 370 6.75 8.01 1.55
CA LEU A 370 7.85 7.57 0.67
C LEU A 370 8.85 8.69 0.40
N SER A 371 8.38 9.92 0.20
CA SER A 371 9.23 11.08 -0.04
C SER A 371 10.23 11.34 1.08
N LYS A 372 9.91 10.98 2.32
CA LYS A 372 10.81 11.10 3.47
C LYS A 372 11.77 9.92 3.63
N HIS A 373 11.46 8.78 3.05
CA HIS A 373 12.18 7.52 3.30
C HIS A 373 13.05 7.07 2.15
N ILE A 374 12.66 7.33 0.89
CA ILE A 374 13.23 6.68 -0.29
C ILE A 374 14.76 6.77 -0.37
N ALA A 375 15.33 7.96 -0.17
CA ALA A 375 16.79 8.12 -0.24
C ALA A 375 17.52 7.33 0.86
N GLY A 376 16.97 7.30 2.07
CA GLY A 376 17.51 6.48 3.15
C GLY A 376 17.38 4.97 2.88
N VAL A 377 16.31 4.55 2.21
CA VAL A 377 16.12 3.15 1.78
C VAL A 377 17.14 2.78 0.71
N VAL A 378 17.46 3.67 -0.22
CA VAL A 378 18.54 3.50 -1.21
C VAL A 378 19.87 3.23 -0.51
N ASP A 379 20.26 4.10 0.45
CA ASP A 379 21.50 3.92 1.22
C ASP A 379 21.53 2.57 1.94
N ALA A 380 20.44 2.19 2.60
CA ALA A 380 20.34 0.95 3.34
C ALA A 380 20.45 -0.29 2.43
N LEU A 381 19.77 -0.28 1.27
CA LEU A 381 19.86 -1.37 0.30
C LEU A 381 21.25 -1.47 -0.34
N TRP A 382 21.91 -0.36 -0.62
CA TRP A 382 23.33 -0.38 -1.05
C TRP A 382 24.25 -0.96 0.02
N GLU A 383 24.05 -0.61 1.31
CA GLU A 383 24.81 -1.22 2.42
C GLU A 383 24.57 -2.74 2.50
N MET A 384 23.40 -3.23 2.08
CA MET A 384 23.08 -4.67 2.02
C MET A 384 23.61 -5.35 0.73
N GLY A 385 24.17 -4.60 -0.21
CA GLY A 385 24.81 -5.11 -1.42
C GLY A 385 23.93 -5.14 -2.67
N TYR A 386 22.77 -4.51 -2.65
CA TYR A 386 21.93 -4.36 -3.85
C TYR A 386 22.57 -3.43 -4.87
N SER A 387 22.47 -3.79 -6.14
CA SER A 387 22.93 -2.94 -7.25
C SER A 387 21.90 -1.87 -7.64
N ASN A 388 22.32 -0.87 -8.40
CA ASN A 388 21.40 0.13 -8.95
C ASN A 388 20.33 -0.51 -9.86
N GLU A 389 20.68 -1.59 -10.55
CA GLU A 389 19.74 -2.35 -11.39
C GLU A 389 18.67 -3.04 -10.53
N ASP A 390 19.06 -3.63 -9.39
CA ASP A 390 18.13 -4.24 -8.45
C ASP A 390 17.17 -3.19 -7.86
N LEU A 391 17.70 -2.02 -7.47
CA LEU A 391 16.88 -0.93 -6.95
C LEU A 391 15.89 -0.40 -8.00
N ALA A 392 16.32 -0.25 -9.26
CA ALA A 392 15.43 0.17 -10.34
C ALA A 392 14.28 -0.82 -10.57
N LYS A 393 14.53 -2.13 -10.41
CA LYS A 393 13.47 -3.14 -10.43
C LYS A 393 12.49 -2.96 -9.28
N LEU A 394 12.99 -2.86 -8.05
CA LEU A 394 12.18 -2.72 -6.82
C LEU A 394 11.32 -1.47 -6.83
N PHE A 395 11.87 -0.35 -7.30
CA PHE A 395 11.20 0.96 -7.19
C PHE A 395 10.19 1.25 -8.28
N GLY A 396 10.17 0.47 -9.38
CA GLY A 396 9.17 0.69 -10.43
C GLY A 396 9.21 -0.34 -11.55
N GLY A 397 10.40 -0.83 -11.91
CA GLY A 397 10.58 -1.71 -13.08
C GLY A 397 9.74 -2.98 -13.02
N ASN A 398 9.64 -3.61 -11.85
CA ASN A 398 8.83 -4.83 -11.66
C ASN A 398 7.33 -4.55 -11.85
N LEU A 399 6.83 -3.42 -11.35
CA LEU A 399 5.44 -3.03 -11.50
C LEU A 399 5.13 -2.72 -12.97
N MET A 400 5.98 -1.94 -13.63
CA MET A 400 5.83 -1.60 -15.04
C MET A 400 5.79 -2.86 -15.91
N ARG A 401 6.64 -3.84 -15.63
CA ARG A 401 6.63 -5.15 -16.31
C ARG A 401 5.29 -5.88 -16.16
N VAL A 402 4.69 -5.85 -14.97
CA VAL A 402 3.36 -6.45 -14.75
C VAL A 402 2.30 -5.69 -15.52
N TYR A 403 2.34 -4.37 -15.49
CA TYR A 403 1.35 -3.54 -16.18
C TYR A 403 1.43 -3.66 -17.71
N GLU A 404 2.61 -3.84 -18.30
CA GLU A 404 2.75 -4.18 -19.73
C GLU A 404 1.97 -5.44 -20.12
N GLN A 405 1.87 -6.41 -19.20
CA GLN A 405 1.17 -7.68 -19.44
C GLN A 405 -0.33 -7.60 -19.16
N THR A 406 -0.75 -6.76 -18.21
CA THR A 406 -2.14 -6.70 -17.73
C THR A 406 -2.96 -5.62 -18.39
N TRP A 407 -2.38 -4.47 -18.77
CA TRP A 407 -3.12 -3.34 -19.33
C TRP A 407 -3.42 -3.47 -20.82
N THR A 408 -2.86 -4.47 -21.48
CA THR A 408 -3.26 -4.80 -22.84
C THR A 408 -4.56 -5.59 -22.79
N PRO A 409 -5.70 -5.02 -23.29
CA PRO A 409 -6.97 -5.71 -23.29
C PRO A 409 -6.87 -7.08 -23.97
N LYS A 410 -7.42 -8.10 -23.34
CA LYS A 410 -7.46 -9.47 -23.91
C LYS A 410 -8.80 -9.67 -24.60
N ALA A 411 -8.77 -10.03 -25.89
CA ALA A 411 -9.97 -10.28 -26.70
C ALA A 411 -10.71 -11.57 -26.27
#